data_87eb0fe7e4f33c8f78a269542fe6386b
#
_entry.id   87eb0fe7e4f33c8f78a269542fe6386b
#
_cell.length_a   1.000
_cell.length_b   1.000
_cell.length_c   1.000
_cell.angle_alpha   90.00
_cell.angle_beta   90.00
_cell.angle_gamma   90.00
#
_symmetry.space_group_name_H-M   'P 1'
#
loop_
_entity.id
_entity.type
_entity.pdbx_description
1 polymer ?
#
loop_
_entity_poly.entity_id
_entity_poly.type
_entity_poly.pdbx_seq_one_letter_code
_entity_poly.pdbx_strand_id
1 'polypeptide(L)'
;MARIDRIPSIPLIASDPYFSIWMPADDFTSADTVHWAGFEKPVRASLSVNGEAARLIGAGDAPAAQLDALEVLPTRTIFAESFSGVTVETCFATPALPDDFDLLSMPVTLAMFRLTSESEKDVAITLSLSDKLCYHGTERPRLYKNVHALAGMNDAMLGKMQQTPLNHSGDLITIDWGYLHLMSAANVEATDDGL
;
A
#
# COMPACT_ATOMS: atom_id res chain seq x y z
N MET A 1 -0.13 -25.53 -9.84
CA MET A 1 0.04 -24.53 -10.88
C MET A 1 -0.37 -23.22 -10.24
N ALA A 2 0.49 -22.22 -10.21
CA ALA A 2 0.16 -20.93 -9.61
C ALA A 2 -1.02 -20.30 -10.38
N ARG A 3 -1.99 -19.74 -9.65
CA ARG A 3 -3.15 -19.05 -10.21
C ARG A 3 -2.80 -17.59 -10.41
N ILE A 4 -3.17 -17.03 -11.55
CA ILE A 4 -3.16 -15.59 -11.78
C ILE A 4 -4.58 -15.17 -12.15
N ASP A 5 -5.22 -14.43 -11.25
CA ASP A 5 -6.51 -13.83 -11.52
C ASP A 5 -6.34 -12.57 -12.39
N ARG A 6 -7.09 -12.50 -13.49
CA ARG A 6 -7.12 -11.30 -14.34
C ARG A 6 -8.42 -10.56 -14.11
N ILE A 7 -8.29 -9.35 -13.59
CA ILE A 7 -9.40 -8.45 -13.30
C ILE A 7 -9.05 -7.05 -13.77
N PRO A 8 -10.03 -6.20 -14.10
CA PRO A 8 -9.76 -4.86 -14.67
C PRO A 8 -8.92 -3.94 -13.78
N SER A 9 -8.98 -4.15 -12.46
CA SER A 9 -8.19 -3.43 -11.47
C SER A 9 -8.07 -4.28 -10.22
N ILE A 10 -6.89 -4.28 -9.58
CA ILE A 10 -6.57 -5.15 -8.45
C ILE A 10 -6.70 -4.35 -7.15
N PRO A 11 -7.60 -4.71 -6.22
CA PRO A 11 -7.74 -4.00 -4.94
C PRO A 11 -6.53 -4.28 -4.04
N LEU A 12 -5.98 -3.24 -3.41
CA LEU A 12 -4.95 -3.36 -2.38
C LEU A 12 -5.45 -2.87 -1.01
N ILE A 13 -6.02 -1.66 -0.97
CA ILE A 13 -6.60 -1.09 0.24
C ILE A 13 -8.06 -0.77 -0.05
N ALA A 14 -8.97 -1.29 0.74
CA ALA A 14 -10.41 -1.09 0.57
C ALA A 14 -11.08 -0.87 1.94
N SER A 15 -10.62 0.18 2.66
CA SER A 15 -11.10 0.47 4.00
C SER A 15 -12.47 1.15 3.98
N ASP A 16 -12.67 2.11 3.08
CA ASP A 16 -13.94 2.78 2.84
C ASP A 16 -13.96 3.41 1.43
N PRO A 17 -15.11 3.94 0.95
CA PRO A 17 -15.20 4.53 -0.39
C PRO A 17 -14.29 5.72 -0.65
N TYR A 18 -13.89 6.46 0.36
CA TYR A 18 -13.00 7.61 0.23
C TYR A 18 -11.52 7.21 0.33
N PHE A 19 -11.23 6.02 0.89
CA PHE A 19 -9.88 5.48 1.00
C PHE A 19 -9.82 4.06 0.42
N SER A 20 -9.82 3.99 -0.90
CA SER A 20 -9.87 2.75 -1.68
C SER A 20 -8.82 2.81 -2.79
N ILE A 21 -7.77 2.00 -2.68
CA ILE A 21 -6.56 2.04 -3.51
C ILE A 21 -6.44 0.76 -4.32
N TRP A 22 -6.25 0.93 -5.62
CA TRP A 22 -6.26 -0.13 -6.62
C TRP A 22 -5.05 -0.04 -7.53
N MET A 23 -4.57 -1.18 -8.00
CA MET A 23 -3.64 -1.27 -9.12
C MET A 23 -4.44 -1.33 -10.44
N PRO A 24 -4.34 -0.31 -11.32
CA PRO A 24 -5.12 -0.24 -12.55
C PRO A 24 -4.45 -0.99 -13.71
N ALA A 25 -3.85 -2.14 -13.46
CA ALA A 25 -3.09 -2.93 -14.42
C ALA A 25 -3.16 -4.42 -14.10
N ASP A 26 -2.73 -5.27 -15.05
CA ASP A 26 -2.67 -6.73 -14.90
C ASP A 26 -1.50 -7.21 -14.04
N ASP A 27 -0.53 -6.34 -13.77
CA ASP A 27 0.63 -6.55 -12.90
C ASP A 27 0.78 -5.39 -11.91
N PHE A 28 1.74 -5.49 -10.99
CA PHE A 28 1.92 -4.50 -9.94
C PHE A 28 2.98 -3.43 -10.26
N THR A 29 3.65 -3.50 -11.40
CA THR A 29 4.82 -2.66 -11.72
C THR A 29 4.67 -1.80 -12.97
N SER A 30 3.63 -2.00 -13.77
CA SER A 30 3.40 -1.23 -15.01
C SER A 30 2.72 0.13 -14.78
N ALA A 31 2.12 0.35 -13.62
CA ALA A 31 1.47 1.61 -13.26
C ALA A 31 1.64 1.92 -11.77
N ASP A 32 1.41 3.16 -11.38
CA ASP A 32 1.18 3.51 -9.98
C ASP A 32 -0.27 3.20 -9.57
N THR A 33 -0.47 2.98 -8.29
CA THR A 33 -1.81 2.75 -7.73
C THR A 33 -2.66 4.01 -7.78
N VAL A 34 -3.96 3.80 -7.91
CA VAL A 34 -4.97 4.86 -8.01
C VAL A 34 -6.09 4.63 -7.00
N HIS A 35 -6.80 5.68 -6.64
CA HIS A 35 -8.12 5.55 -6.04
C HIS A 35 -9.11 4.99 -7.07
N TRP A 36 -10.16 4.29 -6.65
CA TRP A 36 -11.18 3.76 -7.58
C TRP A 36 -11.79 4.83 -8.49
N ALA A 37 -11.78 6.09 -8.08
CA ALA A 37 -12.22 7.24 -8.90
C ALA A 37 -11.14 7.76 -9.87
N GLY A 38 -9.98 7.09 -10.00
CA GLY A 38 -8.92 7.41 -10.96
C GLY A 38 -7.86 8.40 -10.49
N PHE A 39 -7.93 8.93 -9.27
CA PHE A 39 -6.89 9.81 -8.74
C PHE A 39 -5.64 9.01 -8.35
N GLU A 40 -4.47 9.50 -8.73
CA GLU A 40 -3.20 8.91 -8.30
C GLU A 40 -3.07 8.89 -6.77
N LYS A 41 -2.82 7.71 -6.24
CA LYS A 41 -2.62 7.43 -4.82
C LYS A 41 -1.49 6.39 -4.68
N PRO A 42 -0.24 6.76 -4.97
CA PRO A 42 0.84 5.79 -5.07
C PRO A 42 1.13 5.06 -3.75
N VAL A 43 1.04 3.75 -3.82
CA VAL A 43 1.62 2.79 -2.89
C VAL A 43 2.70 2.07 -3.67
N ARG A 44 3.93 2.09 -3.18
CA ARG A 44 5.08 1.48 -3.86
C ARG A 44 5.78 0.51 -2.93
N ALA A 45 6.29 -0.57 -3.49
CA ALA A 45 7.14 -1.50 -2.77
C ALA A 45 8.34 -1.91 -3.65
N SER A 46 9.47 -2.10 -3.00
CA SER A 46 10.69 -2.59 -3.63
C SER A 46 11.36 -3.67 -2.81
N LEU A 47 12.05 -4.56 -3.51
CA LEU A 47 12.88 -5.61 -2.96
C LEU A 47 14.33 -5.31 -3.30
N SER A 48 15.23 -5.40 -2.32
CA SER A 48 16.67 -5.43 -2.55
C SER A 48 17.21 -6.81 -2.23
N VAL A 49 18.01 -7.38 -3.12
CA VAL A 49 18.68 -8.68 -2.95
C VAL A 49 20.16 -8.49 -3.21
N ASN A 50 21.01 -8.64 -2.20
CA ASN A 50 22.45 -8.44 -2.27
C ASN A 50 22.84 -7.08 -2.89
N GLY A 51 22.04 -6.02 -2.62
CA GLY A 51 22.23 -4.67 -3.12
C GLY A 51 21.62 -4.38 -4.50
N GLU A 52 21.07 -5.36 -5.21
CA GLU A 52 20.31 -5.16 -6.45
C GLU A 52 18.83 -4.94 -6.12
N ALA A 53 18.24 -3.85 -6.62
CA ALA A 53 16.85 -3.50 -6.36
C ALA A 53 15.92 -3.90 -7.51
N ALA A 54 14.73 -4.38 -7.16
CA ALA A 54 13.62 -4.58 -8.07
C ALA A 54 12.32 -3.97 -7.49
N ARG A 55 11.41 -3.54 -8.38
CA ARG A 55 10.08 -3.08 -8.00
C ARG A 55 9.17 -4.28 -7.77
N LEU A 56 8.41 -4.23 -6.68
CA LEU A 56 7.28 -5.12 -6.42
C LEU A 56 5.96 -4.41 -6.75
N ILE A 57 5.81 -3.13 -6.36
CA ILE A 57 4.61 -2.33 -6.59
C ILE A 57 5.02 -0.95 -7.06
N GLY A 58 4.32 -0.43 -8.08
CA GLY A 58 4.46 0.92 -8.60
C GLY A 58 5.36 1.03 -9.82
N ALA A 59 5.10 2.05 -10.64
CA ALA A 59 5.90 2.39 -11.79
C ALA A 59 7.29 2.93 -11.42
N GLY A 60 8.27 2.80 -12.31
CA GLY A 60 9.62 3.32 -12.09
C GLY A 60 10.64 2.70 -13.03
N ASP A 61 11.92 3.11 -12.90
CA ASP A 61 13.01 2.74 -13.82
C ASP A 61 13.75 1.46 -13.39
N ALA A 62 13.67 1.10 -12.08
CA ALA A 62 14.29 -0.14 -11.60
C ALA A 62 13.65 -1.37 -12.26
N PRO A 63 14.35 -2.50 -12.38
CA PRO A 63 13.76 -3.74 -12.87
C PRO A 63 12.48 -4.11 -12.14
N ALA A 64 11.54 -4.71 -12.84
CA ALA A 64 10.34 -5.28 -12.23
C ALA A 64 10.63 -6.70 -11.73
N ALA A 65 10.15 -7.07 -10.56
CA ALA A 65 10.08 -8.47 -10.16
C ALA A 65 9.06 -9.20 -11.04
N GLN A 66 9.24 -10.50 -11.22
CA GLN A 66 8.36 -11.32 -12.02
C GLN A 66 7.14 -11.71 -11.20
N LEU A 67 5.95 -11.42 -11.69
CA LEU A 67 4.69 -11.89 -11.08
C LEU A 67 4.52 -13.39 -11.36
N ASP A 68 4.51 -14.20 -10.31
CA ASP A 68 4.40 -15.66 -10.38
C ASP A 68 2.99 -16.16 -10.04
N ALA A 69 2.29 -15.46 -9.15
CA ALA A 69 0.92 -15.80 -8.73
C ALA A 69 0.15 -14.56 -8.29
N LEU A 70 -1.16 -14.55 -8.52
CA LEU A 70 -2.11 -13.56 -8.03
C LEU A 70 -3.43 -14.22 -7.71
N GLU A 71 -3.94 -13.98 -6.51
CA GLU A 71 -5.26 -14.40 -6.07
C GLU A 71 -5.96 -13.22 -5.40
N VAL A 72 -7.18 -12.92 -5.84
CA VAL A 72 -8.02 -11.86 -5.29
C VAL A 72 -9.22 -12.49 -4.58
N LEU A 73 -9.33 -12.20 -3.30
CA LEU A 73 -10.39 -12.67 -2.41
C LEU A 73 -11.18 -11.46 -1.87
N PRO A 74 -12.39 -11.65 -1.33
CA PRO A 74 -13.25 -10.55 -0.90
C PRO A 74 -12.62 -9.54 0.07
N THR A 75 -11.71 -9.99 0.95
CA THR A 75 -11.08 -9.15 1.98
C THR A 75 -9.57 -9.04 1.84
N ARG A 76 -8.98 -9.67 0.82
CA ARG A 76 -7.52 -9.68 0.66
C ARG A 76 -7.10 -9.96 -0.77
N THR A 77 -5.96 -9.39 -1.13
CA THR A 77 -5.23 -9.69 -2.35
C THR A 77 -3.89 -10.31 -1.97
N ILE A 78 -3.59 -11.47 -2.55
CA ILE A 78 -2.35 -12.22 -2.32
C ILE A 78 -1.64 -12.37 -3.66
N PHE A 79 -0.37 -12.02 -3.71
CA PHE A 79 0.44 -12.23 -4.90
C PHE A 79 1.87 -12.64 -4.54
N ALA A 80 2.50 -13.38 -5.43
CA ALA A 80 3.88 -13.80 -5.29
C ALA A 80 4.69 -13.27 -6.47
N GLU A 81 5.85 -12.75 -6.16
CA GLU A 81 6.80 -12.20 -7.14
C GLU A 81 8.21 -12.72 -6.86
N SER A 82 8.98 -12.91 -7.91
CA SER A 82 10.35 -13.40 -7.79
C SER A 82 11.35 -12.45 -8.44
N PHE A 83 12.52 -12.34 -7.79
CA PHE A 83 13.67 -11.59 -8.29
C PHE A 83 14.96 -12.16 -7.69
N SER A 84 15.97 -12.38 -8.51
CA SER A 84 17.31 -12.85 -8.11
C SER A 84 17.28 -14.06 -7.15
N GLY A 85 16.35 -15.01 -7.38
CA GLY A 85 16.21 -16.24 -6.58
C GLY A 85 15.65 -16.02 -5.17
N VAL A 86 14.95 -14.92 -4.95
CA VAL A 86 14.08 -14.65 -3.79
C VAL A 86 12.64 -14.59 -4.29
N THR A 87 11.74 -15.24 -3.58
CA THR A 87 10.28 -15.11 -3.78
C THR A 87 9.71 -14.31 -2.62
N VAL A 88 8.92 -13.28 -2.94
CA VAL A 88 8.15 -12.49 -1.99
C VAL A 88 6.68 -12.80 -2.19
N GLU A 89 6.03 -13.35 -1.18
CA GLU A 89 4.58 -13.43 -1.10
C GLU A 89 4.07 -12.19 -0.35
N THR A 90 3.29 -11.38 -1.02
CA THR A 90 2.69 -10.15 -0.48
C THR A 90 1.19 -10.38 -0.27
N CYS A 91 0.67 -9.94 0.87
CA CYS A 91 -0.76 -9.97 1.16
C CYS A 91 -1.21 -8.61 1.69
N PHE A 92 -2.15 -7.97 0.99
CA PHE A 92 -2.93 -6.86 1.51
C PHE A 92 -4.27 -7.41 2.01
N ALA A 93 -4.60 -7.15 3.27
CA ALA A 93 -5.83 -7.64 3.89
C ALA A 93 -6.52 -6.54 4.69
N THR A 94 -7.79 -6.30 4.42
CA THR A 94 -8.64 -5.40 5.22
C THR A 94 -9.54 -6.26 6.10
N PRO A 95 -9.48 -6.14 7.44
CA PRO A 95 -10.35 -6.86 8.34
C PRO A 95 -11.82 -6.49 8.07
N ALA A 96 -12.63 -7.47 7.72
CA ALA A 96 -14.05 -7.27 7.44
C ALA A 96 -14.83 -8.46 8.00
N LEU A 97 -15.00 -8.49 9.32
CA LEU A 97 -15.80 -9.50 10.02
C LEU A 97 -17.20 -8.94 10.32
N PRO A 98 -18.25 -9.41 9.63
CA PRO A 98 -19.61 -8.86 9.80
C PRO A 98 -20.19 -8.98 11.21
N ASP A 99 -19.70 -9.95 11.98
CA ASP A 99 -20.16 -10.22 13.36
C ASP A 99 -19.36 -9.44 14.43
N ASP A 100 -18.32 -8.70 14.02
CA ASP A 100 -17.50 -7.86 14.89
C ASP A 100 -17.47 -6.42 14.35
N PHE A 101 -18.37 -5.60 14.86
CA PHE A 101 -18.52 -4.21 14.40
C PHE A 101 -17.34 -3.32 14.79
N ASP A 102 -16.65 -3.61 15.89
CA ASP A 102 -15.45 -2.86 16.29
C ASP A 102 -14.34 -3.09 15.26
N LEU A 103 -14.09 -4.35 14.88
CA LEU A 103 -13.10 -4.68 13.87
C LEU A 103 -13.53 -4.21 12.46
N LEU A 104 -14.81 -4.37 12.11
CA LEU A 104 -15.36 -3.94 10.82
C LEU A 104 -15.23 -2.42 10.61
N SER A 105 -15.34 -1.63 11.69
CA SER A 105 -15.24 -0.17 11.64
C SER A 105 -13.81 0.36 11.69
N MET A 106 -12.80 -0.49 11.94
CA MET A 106 -11.40 -0.06 11.95
C MET A 106 -10.91 0.26 10.54
N PRO A 107 -10.41 1.48 10.28
CA PRO A 107 -9.83 1.86 8.99
C PRO A 107 -8.38 1.33 8.87
N VAL A 108 -8.20 0.02 8.91
CA VAL A 108 -6.90 -0.66 8.93
C VAL A 108 -6.77 -1.59 7.73
N THR A 109 -5.62 -1.56 7.08
CA THR A 109 -5.20 -2.57 6.11
C THR A 109 -3.86 -3.15 6.57
N LEU A 110 -3.75 -4.46 6.57
CA LEU A 110 -2.53 -5.18 6.85
C LEU A 110 -1.76 -5.40 5.55
N ALA A 111 -0.51 -4.94 5.49
CA ALA A 111 0.43 -5.30 4.43
C ALA A 111 1.46 -6.29 5.01
N MET A 112 1.46 -7.50 4.50
CA MET A 112 2.30 -8.60 4.99
C MET A 112 3.22 -9.09 3.87
N PHE A 113 4.48 -9.33 4.21
CA PHE A 113 5.50 -9.82 3.27
C PHE A 113 6.12 -11.09 3.84
N ARG A 114 6.12 -12.16 3.05
CA ARG A 114 6.82 -13.40 3.35
C ARG A 114 7.91 -13.61 2.31
N LEU A 115 9.15 -13.72 2.77
CA LEU A 115 10.30 -13.98 1.90
C LEU A 115 10.72 -15.45 1.97
N THR A 116 11.06 -16.00 0.81
CA THR A 116 11.62 -17.34 0.67
C THR A 116 12.82 -17.30 -0.28
N SER A 117 13.91 -17.92 0.10
CA SER A 117 15.12 -18.03 -0.74
C SER A 117 15.74 -19.42 -0.58
N GLU A 118 16.30 -19.96 -1.66
CA GLU A 118 17.00 -21.26 -1.65
C GLU A 118 18.40 -21.18 -1.06
N SER A 119 18.96 -19.99 -0.90
CA SER A 119 20.28 -19.73 -0.34
C SER A 119 20.27 -18.50 0.55
N GLU A 120 21.26 -18.37 1.42
CA GLU A 120 21.45 -17.16 2.24
C GLU A 120 21.69 -15.94 1.35
N LYS A 121 20.92 -14.88 1.56
CA LYS A 121 20.98 -13.60 0.86
C LYS A 121 20.72 -12.44 1.79
N ASP A 122 21.34 -11.32 1.51
CA ASP A 122 20.97 -10.05 2.14
C ASP A 122 19.73 -9.50 1.43
N VAL A 123 18.60 -9.37 2.16
CA VAL A 123 17.31 -9.03 1.59
C VAL A 123 16.66 -7.92 2.41
N ALA A 124 16.18 -6.89 1.72
CA ALA A 124 15.37 -5.83 2.31
C ALA A 124 14.12 -5.55 1.48
N ILE A 125 13.01 -5.28 2.16
CA ILE A 125 11.76 -4.76 1.56
C ILE A 125 11.54 -3.34 2.05
N THR A 126 11.20 -2.44 1.12
CA THR A 126 10.75 -1.09 1.42
C THR A 126 9.33 -0.93 0.90
N LEU A 127 8.41 -0.52 1.78
CA LEU A 127 7.05 -0.09 1.44
C LEU A 127 6.98 1.42 1.57
N SER A 128 6.47 2.12 0.55
CA SER A 128 6.30 3.57 0.55
C SER A 128 4.86 3.96 0.25
N LEU A 129 4.34 4.90 1.01
CA LEU A 129 3.00 5.46 0.90
C LEU A 129 3.12 6.94 0.54
N SER A 130 2.66 7.34 -0.65
CA SER A 130 2.73 8.75 -1.07
C SER A 130 1.84 9.64 -0.19
N ASP A 131 2.26 10.90 -0.01
CA ASP A 131 1.47 11.95 0.62
C ASP A 131 0.12 12.19 -0.08
N LYS A 132 0.03 11.88 -1.36
CA LYS A 132 -1.22 11.94 -2.15
C LYS A 132 -2.35 11.09 -1.55
N LEU A 133 -2.04 10.12 -0.69
CA LEU A 133 -3.06 9.34 0.01
C LEU A 133 -3.84 10.16 1.05
N CYS A 134 -3.31 11.33 1.48
CA CYS A 134 -3.86 12.12 2.58
C CYS A 134 -4.76 13.28 2.16
N TYR A 135 -4.92 13.55 0.86
CA TYR A 135 -5.70 14.70 0.39
C TYR A 135 -6.40 14.43 -0.94
N HIS A 136 -7.49 15.16 -1.18
CA HIS A 136 -8.21 15.16 -2.43
C HIS A 136 -7.65 16.19 -3.41
N GLY A 137 -7.73 15.90 -4.72
CA GLY A 137 -7.30 16.79 -5.79
C GLY A 137 -5.80 16.71 -6.11
N THR A 138 -5.32 17.69 -6.87
CA THR A 138 -3.95 17.73 -7.40
C THR A 138 -3.04 18.75 -6.69
N GLU A 139 -3.63 19.72 -6.00
CA GLU A 139 -2.88 20.71 -5.25
C GLU A 139 -2.43 20.17 -3.91
N ARG A 140 -1.13 20.13 -3.69
CA ARG A 140 -0.54 19.64 -2.46
C ARG A 140 -0.77 20.61 -1.30
N PRO A 141 -1.51 20.22 -0.25
CA PRO A 141 -1.72 21.06 0.92
C PRO A 141 -0.47 21.09 1.81
N ARG A 142 -0.49 21.94 2.85
CA ARG A 142 0.48 21.84 3.93
C ARG A 142 0.18 20.58 4.74
N LEU A 143 1.20 19.73 4.94
CA LEU A 143 1.10 18.47 5.63
C LEU A 143 1.74 18.55 7.02
N TYR A 144 1.15 17.83 7.96
CA TYR A 144 1.73 17.49 9.25
C TYR A 144 2.28 16.08 9.17
N LYS A 145 3.48 15.88 9.67
CA LYS A 145 4.12 14.56 9.75
C LYS A 145 4.78 14.37 11.11
N ASN A 146 4.79 13.15 11.59
CA ASN A 146 5.42 12.77 12.84
C ASN A 146 5.86 11.31 12.79
N VAL A 147 6.89 10.97 13.57
CA VAL A 147 7.31 9.59 13.81
C VAL A 147 7.43 9.39 15.32
N HIS A 148 6.79 8.38 15.83
CA HIS A 148 6.79 8.07 17.27
C HIS A 148 6.57 6.58 17.52
N ALA A 149 6.70 6.15 18.77
CA ALA A 149 6.35 4.78 19.17
C ALA A 149 4.89 4.75 19.65
N LEU A 150 4.12 3.79 19.14
CA LEU A 150 2.74 3.56 19.53
C LEU A 150 2.51 2.05 19.73
N ALA A 151 2.03 1.66 20.91
CA ALA A 151 1.72 0.27 21.24
C ALA A 151 2.89 -0.73 20.99
N GLY A 152 4.14 -0.28 21.18
CA GLY A 152 5.33 -1.10 21.00
C GLY A 152 5.80 -1.25 19.56
N MET A 153 5.20 -0.52 18.61
CA MET A 153 5.62 -0.43 17.21
C MET A 153 6.12 0.98 16.90
N ASN A 154 6.87 1.11 15.84
CA ASN A 154 7.17 2.40 15.24
C ASN A 154 5.96 2.83 14.40
N ASP A 155 5.56 4.08 14.51
CA ASP A 155 4.45 4.69 13.80
C ASP A 155 4.90 5.96 13.09
N ALA A 156 4.82 5.99 11.78
CA ALA A 156 4.96 7.19 10.99
C ALA A 156 3.57 7.70 10.59
N MET A 157 3.30 8.96 10.86
CA MET A 157 2.01 9.61 10.67
C MET A 157 2.12 10.77 9.72
N LEU A 158 1.14 10.88 8.81
CA LEU A 158 1.05 11.93 7.81
C LEU A 158 -0.41 12.37 7.61
N GLY A 159 -0.65 13.66 7.44
CA GLY A 159 -1.98 14.18 7.11
C GLY A 159 -1.98 15.68 6.86
N LYS A 160 -3.11 16.23 6.44
CA LYS A 160 -3.26 17.68 6.25
C LYS A 160 -3.10 18.41 7.58
N MET A 161 -2.42 19.56 7.58
CA MET A 161 -2.39 20.42 8.75
C MET A 161 -3.77 21.02 9.07
N GLN A 162 -4.50 21.43 8.03
CA GLN A 162 -5.87 21.90 8.17
C GLN A 162 -6.83 20.77 7.84
N GLN A 163 -7.47 20.25 8.85
CA GLN A 163 -8.46 19.19 8.73
C GLN A 163 -9.82 19.78 8.34
N THR A 164 -10.45 19.17 7.32
CA THR A 164 -11.77 19.57 6.80
C THR A 164 -12.68 18.35 6.69
N PRO A 165 -13.07 17.72 7.82
CA PRO A 165 -13.84 16.49 7.79
C PRO A 165 -15.14 16.67 7.03
N LEU A 166 -15.44 15.72 6.12
CA LEU A 166 -16.69 15.66 5.36
C LEU A 166 -17.07 16.96 4.60
N ASN A 167 -16.06 17.76 4.22
CA ASN A 167 -16.29 19.02 3.49
C ASN A 167 -16.71 18.77 2.03
N HIS A 168 -16.45 17.58 1.51
CA HIS A 168 -16.84 17.14 0.17
C HIS A 168 -17.60 15.83 0.24
N SER A 169 -18.52 15.65 -0.70
CA SER A 169 -19.25 14.39 -0.87
C SER A 169 -19.47 14.12 -2.37
N GLY A 170 -19.64 12.86 -2.73
CA GLY A 170 -19.87 12.42 -4.10
C GLY A 170 -18.97 11.28 -4.53
N ASP A 171 -19.21 10.77 -5.72
CA ASP A 171 -18.57 9.55 -6.23
C ASP A 171 -17.11 9.72 -6.65
N LEU A 172 -16.67 10.95 -6.89
CA LEU A 172 -15.30 11.24 -7.33
C LEU A 172 -14.44 11.88 -6.23
N ILE A 173 -14.81 11.69 -4.97
CA ILE A 173 -14.11 12.28 -3.83
C ILE A 173 -13.20 11.23 -3.18
N THR A 174 -11.95 11.61 -2.90
CA THR A 174 -11.03 10.83 -2.06
C THR A 174 -10.95 11.43 -0.67
N ILE A 175 -10.41 10.68 0.29
CA ILE A 175 -10.21 11.17 1.65
C ILE A 175 -9.45 12.50 1.65
N ASP A 176 -9.89 13.46 2.48
CA ASP A 176 -9.29 14.80 2.61
C ASP A 176 -9.18 15.23 4.07
N TRP A 177 -9.27 14.30 4.99
CA TRP A 177 -9.18 14.48 6.44
C TRP A 177 -8.58 13.23 7.10
N GLY A 178 -8.27 13.33 8.39
CA GLY A 178 -7.64 12.27 9.16
C GLY A 178 -6.13 12.21 8.93
N TYR A 179 -5.53 11.15 9.41
CA TYR A 179 -4.11 10.90 9.32
C TYR A 179 -3.86 9.49 8.81
N LEU A 180 -2.94 9.36 7.87
CA LEU A 180 -2.38 8.09 7.45
C LEU A 180 -1.33 7.67 8.46
N HIS A 181 -1.41 6.42 8.90
CA HIS A 181 -0.44 5.81 9.80
C HIS A 181 0.21 4.62 9.10
N LEU A 182 1.53 4.53 9.16
CA LEU A 182 2.30 3.36 8.80
C LEU A 182 2.95 2.81 10.07
N MET A 183 2.41 1.71 10.56
CA MET A 183 2.87 1.08 11.79
C MET A 183 3.62 -0.20 11.48
N SER A 184 4.83 -0.35 12.03
CA SER A 184 5.67 -1.53 11.84
C SER A 184 6.60 -1.77 13.03
N ALA A 185 7.03 -3.02 13.25
CA ALA A 185 8.15 -3.34 14.12
C ALA A 185 9.50 -2.97 13.49
N ALA A 186 9.54 -2.83 12.15
CA ALA A 186 10.70 -2.33 11.42
C ALA A 186 10.82 -0.80 11.52
N ASN A 187 11.88 -0.24 10.95
CA ASN A 187 12.03 1.21 10.86
C ASN A 187 10.95 1.82 9.98
N VAL A 188 10.41 2.95 10.42
CA VAL A 188 9.49 3.79 9.65
C VAL A 188 10.03 5.21 9.62
N GLU A 189 9.78 5.91 8.52
CA GLU A 189 10.22 7.30 8.32
C GLU A 189 9.07 8.11 7.72
N ALA A 190 9.06 9.41 8.01
CA ALA A 190 8.17 10.37 7.35
C ALA A 190 9.03 11.33 6.53
N THR A 191 8.91 11.25 5.21
CA THR A 191 9.64 12.05 4.24
C THR A 191 8.82 13.25 3.75
N ASP A 192 9.37 14.03 2.84
CA ASP A 192 8.60 15.13 2.22
C ASP A 192 7.53 14.61 1.26
N ASP A 193 7.71 13.44 0.68
CA ASP A 193 6.81 12.87 -0.33
C ASP A 193 5.88 11.76 0.20
N GLY A 194 5.99 11.40 1.50
CA GLY A 194 5.16 10.35 2.09
C GLY A 194 5.79 9.65 3.30
N LEU A 195 5.35 8.40 3.52
CA LEU A 195 5.81 7.49 4.56
C LEU A 195 6.54 6.31 3.96
#